data_8c16073f6527b8a9f6815599d4c9e372
#
_entry.id   8c16073f6527b8a9f6815599d4c9e372
#
_cell.length_a   1.000
_cell.length_b   1.000
_cell.length_c   1.000
_cell.angle_alpha   90.00
_cell.angle_beta   90.00
_cell.angle_gamma   90.00
#
_symmetry.space_group_name_H-M   'P 1'
#
loop_
_entity.id
_entity.type
_entity.pdbx_description
1 polymer ?
#
loop_
_entity_poly.entity_id
_entity_poly.type
_entity_poly.pdbx_seq_one_letter_code
_entity_poly.pdbx_strand_id
1 'polypeptide(L)' 'MVAGHLREKRGYYHIVLSYTDENGKRQTPSKSTGLPVKGNKKRAEAMLQEARRTME' A
#
# COMPACT_ATOMS: atom_id res chain seq x y z
N MET A 1 4.72 14.19 0.05
CA MET A 1 5.46 12.92 0.05
C MET A 1 4.57 11.77 0.53
N VAL A 2 4.53 10.70 -0.21
CA VAL A 2 3.69 9.55 0.13
C VAL A 2 4.60 8.39 0.56
N ALA A 3 4.37 7.90 1.75
CA ALA A 3 5.05 6.70 2.24
C ALA A 3 4.11 5.52 2.12
N GLY A 4 4.65 4.32 2.07
CA GLY A 4 3.81 3.14 1.99
C GLY A 4 4.60 1.88 2.31
N HIS A 5 3.87 0.86 2.70
CA HIS A 5 4.47 -0.44 2.98
C HIS A 5 3.46 -1.54 2.75
N LEU A 6 3.96 -2.76 2.64
CA LEU A 6 3.10 -3.94 2.53
C LEU A 6 2.84 -4.51 3.91
N ARG A 7 1.63 -5.03 4.08
CA ARG A 7 1.23 -5.67 5.31
C ARG A 7 0.61 -7.03 4.99
N GLU A 8 0.90 -8.01 5.82
CA GLU A 8 0.28 -9.33 5.68
C GLU A 8 -0.91 -9.44 6.62
N LYS A 9 -2.03 -9.88 6.08
CA LYS A 9 -3.23 -10.09 6.88
C LYS A 9 -3.99 -11.26 6.29
N ARG A 10 -4.25 -12.26 7.12
CA ARG A 10 -4.98 -13.47 6.74
C ARG A 10 -4.38 -14.16 5.51
N GLY A 11 -3.05 -14.11 5.37
CA GLY A 11 -2.37 -14.74 4.26
C GLY A 11 -2.40 -13.98 2.95
N TYR A 12 -2.84 -12.72 2.97
CA TYR A 12 -2.88 -11.87 1.79
C TYR A 12 -2.10 -10.58 2.05
N TYR A 13 -1.57 -10.01 0.97
CA TYR A 13 -0.90 -8.72 1.07
C TYR A 13 -1.89 -7.58 1.04
N HIS A 14 -1.61 -6.57 1.85
CA HIS A 14 -2.36 -5.31 1.86
C HIS A 14 -1.38 -4.17 1.68
N ILE A 15 -1.78 -3.17 0.92
CA ILE A 15 -0.99 -1.96 0.72
C ILE A 15 -1.48 -0.92 1.71
N VAL A 16 -0.56 -0.40 2.52
CA VAL A 16 -0.86 0.68 3.45
C VAL A 16 -0.09 1.91 3.01
N LEU A 17 -0.82 2.97 2.68
CA LEU A 17 -0.22 4.25 2.29
C LEU A 17 -0.35 5.24 3.43
N SER A 18 0.56 6.20 3.48
CA SER A 18 0.54 7.22 4.50
C SER A 18 0.91 8.55 3.85
N TYR A 19 0.05 9.55 3.99
CA TYR A 19 0.29 10.88 3.45
C TYR A 19 -0.44 11.93 4.27
N THR A 20 -0.04 13.18 4.10
CA THR A 20 -0.71 14.31 4.73
C THR A 20 -1.52 15.04 3.67
N ASP A 21 -2.81 15.25 3.93
CA ASP A 21 -3.67 15.92 2.98
C ASP A 21 -3.50 17.45 3.02
N GLU A 22 -4.28 18.15 2.20
CA GLU A 22 -4.21 19.60 2.10
C GLU A 22 -4.53 20.32 3.41
N ASN A 23 -5.30 19.69 4.25
CA ASN A 23 -5.70 20.26 5.53
C ASN A 23 -4.71 19.95 6.65
N GLY A 24 -3.61 19.28 6.32
CA GLY A 24 -2.61 18.89 7.30
C GLY A 24 -2.98 17.64 8.09
N LYS A 25 -4.05 16.96 7.71
CA LYS A 25 -4.46 15.73 8.38
C LYS A 25 -3.75 14.53 7.79
N ARG A 26 -3.29 13.64 8.65
CA ARG A 26 -2.63 12.43 8.23
C ARG A 26 -3.64 11.38 7.82
N GLN A 27 -3.47 10.84 6.63
CA GLN A 27 -4.32 9.79 6.10
C GLN A 27 -3.52 8.51 5.95
N THR A 28 -4.12 7.39 6.31
CA THR A 28 -3.47 6.09 6.21
C THR A 28 -4.40 5.07 5.55
N PRO A 29 -4.74 5.28 4.27
CA PRO A 29 -5.62 4.34 3.59
C PRO A 29 -4.93 2.99 3.40
N SER A 30 -5.70 1.93 3.46
CA SER A 30 -5.22 0.59 3.21
C SER A 30 -6.05 -0.04 2.11
N LYS A 31 -5.42 -0.90 1.31
CA LYS A 31 -6.09 -1.55 0.20
C LYS A 31 -5.64 -3.00 0.10
N SER A 32 -6.59 -3.89 -0.09
CA SER A 32 -6.28 -5.30 -0.30
C SER A 32 -5.80 -5.51 -1.74
N THR A 33 -4.69 -6.22 -1.90
CA THR A 33 -4.19 -6.55 -3.23
C THR A 33 -4.86 -7.80 -3.79
N GLY A 34 -5.43 -8.62 -2.92
CA GLY A 34 -5.96 -9.91 -3.33
C GLY A 34 -4.89 -10.95 -3.63
N LEU A 35 -3.63 -10.62 -3.42
CA LEU A 35 -2.52 -11.54 -3.68
C LEU A 35 -2.14 -12.30 -2.43
N PRO A 36 -2.08 -13.64 -2.49
CA PRO A 36 -1.58 -14.42 -1.37
C PRO A 36 -0.13 -14.06 -1.06
N VAL A 37 0.23 -14.12 0.20
CA VAL A 37 1.61 -13.81 0.63
C VAL A 37 2.62 -14.73 -0.04
N LYS A 38 2.23 -15.97 -0.27
CA LYS A 38 3.15 -16.96 -0.82
C LYS A 38 3.43 -16.71 -2.31
N GLY A 39 4.69 -16.39 -2.63
CA GLY A 39 5.14 -16.27 -4.01
C GLY A 39 4.73 -15.01 -4.75
N ASN A 40 4.09 -14.04 -4.06
CA ASN A 40 3.60 -12.84 -4.72
C ASN A 40 4.23 -11.54 -4.21
N LYS A 41 5.35 -11.65 -3.52
CA LYS A 41 5.99 -10.47 -2.95
C LYS A 41 6.33 -9.42 -4.00
N LYS A 42 6.92 -9.85 -5.12
CA LYS A 42 7.29 -8.92 -6.18
C LYS A 42 6.08 -8.22 -6.78
N ARG A 43 5.01 -8.98 -6.99
CA ARG A 43 3.76 -8.39 -7.52
C ARG A 43 3.17 -7.39 -6.55
N ALA A 44 3.16 -7.73 -5.27
CA ALA A 44 2.63 -6.84 -4.25
C ALA A 44 3.47 -5.56 -4.16
N GLU A 45 4.78 -5.68 -4.24
CA GLU A 45 5.66 -4.52 -4.24
C GLU A 45 5.44 -3.64 -5.47
N ALA A 46 5.22 -4.24 -6.62
CA ALA A 46 4.92 -3.48 -7.83
C ALA A 46 3.62 -2.71 -7.69
N MET A 47 2.60 -3.33 -7.10
CA MET A 47 1.33 -2.67 -6.84
C MET A 47 1.49 -1.53 -5.84
N LEU A 48 2.33 -1.72 -4.83
CA LEU A 48 2.63 -0.68 -3.85
C LEU A 48 3.29 0.53 -4.52
N GLN A 49 4.28 0.28 -5.37
CA GLN A 49 4.97 1.35 -6.09
C GLN A 49 4.01 2.13 -6.97
N GLU A 50 3.15 1.43 -7.68
CA GLU A 50 2.18 2.06 -8.55
C GLU A 50 1.16 2.87 -7.76
N ALA A 51 0.71 2.36 -6.62
CA ALA A 51 -0.21 3.08 -5.77
C ALA A 51 0.42 4.37 -5.25
N ARG A 52 1.69 4.31 -4.87
CA ARG A 52 2.41 5.50 -4.41
C ARG A 52 2.54 6.54 -5.52
N ARG A 53 2.84 6.08 -6.73
CA ARG A 53 2.98 6.96 -7.89
C ARG A 53 1.65 7.65 -8.21
N THR A 54 0.56 6.91 -8.14
CA THR A 54 -0.76 7.46 -8.42
C THR A 54 -1.15 8.53 -7.41
N MET A 55 -0.73 8.37 -6.15
CA MET A 55 -1.07 9.32 -5.10
C MET A 55 -0.16 10.54 -5.05
N GLU A 56 0.98 10.45 -5.67
CA GLU A 56 1.87 11.61 -5.78
C GLU A 56 1.44 12.51 -6.95
#